data_02ce0abac50fbac478105136b5598fe2
#
_entry.id   02ce0abac50fbac478105136b5598fe2
#
_cell.length_a   1.000
_cell.length_b   1.000
_cell.length_c   1.000
_cell.angle_alpha   90.00
_cell.angle_beta   90.00
_cell.angle_gamma   90.00
#
_symmetry.space_group_name_H-M   'P 1'
#
loop_
_entity.id
_entity.type
_entity.pdbx_description
1 polymer ?
#
loop_
_entity_poly.entity_id
_entity_poly.type
_entity_poly.pdbx_seq_one_letter_code
_entity_poly.pdbx_strand_id
1 'polypeptide(L)'
;MSCVTLKVRHPDGTSKSFPLTEHDTFLLGRMDDCHLCVPGDPQVSRHHFLLEACPPMASLRDLGSMNGTHVNGKKCGGREKGETPEQGAHRQYPTVTLHHGDRITVGQSTIEVSLEAAPNAAAVPAALPEGDLSRLSPEAMHRLIVAVASRRRPSEGHLAPSLLDDYTITRELGRGGCGAVYLATHKSGGDPVAVKLMLSRAQAEPRAIEQFKREMQVIAGLKHPNIVRFLDSGSDQGTFFFVMEYCDGGSLTDAAMARGGTLPPDVLMPWALQALAGLAAAHQEGFVHRDIKPHNILLHRHRAKISDFGLAKNFQKAGLSGMSITGRYAGTPYFMPPEQIVNFKYVKPVSDVWSFAATLYHLLTGKFPYRFDPKRDPIDIILNETPVPIRDRLPGLAKELADVIDKSLARNPKSRFPDAGKLLASLPKPRS
;
A
#
# COMPACT_ATOMS: atom_id res chain seq x y z
N MET A 1 25.32 -3.60 -6.71
CA MET A 1 23.92 -3.34 -6.32
C MET A 1 23.11 -3.37 -7.61
N SER A 2 21.94 -3.99 -7.57
CA SER A 2 21.02 -3.94 -8.72
C SER A 2 20.51 -2.50 -8.91
N CYS A 3 20.43 -2.03 -10.16
CA CYS A 3 20.00 -0.67 -10.46
C CYS A 3 19.09 -0.67 -11.70
N VAL A 4 18.08 0.18 -11.67
CA VAL A 4 17.30 0.59 -12.85
C VAL A 4 17.73 2.00 -13.18
N THR A 5 18.32 2.24 -14.35
CA THR A 5 18.68 3.58 -14.78
C THR A 5 17.77 4.01 -15.93
N LEU A 6 17.13 5.16 -15.77
CA LEU A 6 16.33 5.80 -16.80
C LEU A 6 17.11 7.00 -17.34
N LYS A 7 17.45 6.97 -18.61
CA LYS A 7 18.10 8.09 -19.28
C LYS A 7 17.06 8.83 -20.14
N VAL A 8 16.57 9.95 -19.64
CA VAL A 8 15.60 10.80 -20.34
C VAL A 8 16.37 11.73 -21.28
N ARG A 9 15.99 11.73 -22.56
CA ARG A 9 16.44 12.70 -23.57
C ARG A 9 15.29 13.63 -23.90
N HIS A 10 15.49 14.90 -23.69
CA HIS A 10 14.52 15.96 -23.96
C HIS A 10 14.59 16.39 -25.44
N PRO A 11 13.51 17.06 -25.95
CA PRO A 11 13.49 17.56 -27.35
C PRO A 11 14.56 18.58 -27.65
N ASP A 12 15.06 19.32 -26.67
CA ASP A 12 16.12 20.30 -26.77
C ASP A 12 17.53 19.69 -26.85
N GLY A 13 17.62 18.34 -26.87
CA GLY A 13 18.87 17.60 -26.91
C GLY A 13 19.53 17.39 -25.55
N THR A 14 19.01 17.98 -24.49
CA THR A 14 19.50 17.73 -23.13
C THR A 14 19.15 16.32 -22.67
N SER A 15 19.95 15.76 -21.77
CA SER A 15 19.65 14.44 -21.20
C SER A 15 19.88 14.45 -19.71
N LYS A 16 19.01 13.71 -18.99
CA LYS A 16 19.08 13.51 -17.56
C LYS A 16 18.97 12.03 -17.23
N SER A 17 19.84 11.55 -16.35
CA SER A 17 19.83 10.15 -15.88
C SER A 17 19.31 10.06 -14.47
N PHE A 18 18.44 9.06 -14.24
CA PHE A 18 17.83 8.78 -12.94
C PHE A 18 18.19 7.35 -12.54
N PRO A 19 19.22 7.17 -11.70
CA PRO A 19 19.53 5.86 -11.13
C PRO A 19 18.54 5.54 -9.98
N LEU A 20 17.86 4.42 -10.11
CA LEU A 20 16.86 3.92 -9.16
C LEU A 20 17.44 2.64 -8.55
N THR A 21 17.88 2.72 -7.31
CA THR A 21 18.57 1.62 -6.61
C THR A 21 17.69 0.94 -5.57
N GLU A 22 16.50 1.51 -5.31
CA GLU A 22 15.52 1.02 -4.35
C GLU A 22 14.17 0.76 -5.04
N HIS A 23 13.35 -0.08 -4.43
CA HIS A 23 11.97 -0.25 -4.89
C HIS A 23 11.17 1.02 -4.59
N ASP A 24 10.65 1.65 -5.65
CA ASP A 24 9.75 2.80 -5.53
C ASP A 24 8.88 2.96 -6.78
N THR A 25 7.86 3.82 -6.67
CA THR A 25 6.99 4.21 -7.78
C THR A 25 7.27 5.64 -8.17
N PHE A 26 7.50 5.86 -9.45
CA PHE A 26 7.83 7.15 -10.02
C PHE A 26 6.73 7.60 -10.97
N LEU A 27 6.24 8.82 -10.76
CA LEU A 27 5.32 9.49 -11.66
C LEU A 27 6.11 10.28 -12.70
N LEU A 28 5.86 10.02 -13.97
CA LEU A 28 6.37 10.85 -15.07
C LEU A 28 5.27 11.72 -15.63
N GLY A 29 5.61 12.97 -15.89
CA GLY A 29 4.69 13.94 -16.49
C GLY A 29 5.32 15.30 -16.67
N ARG A 30 4.50 16.27 -17.10
CA ARG A 30 4.94 17.64 -17.38
C ARG A 30 4.90 18.56 -16.14
N MET A 31 4.15 18.17 -15.11
CA MET A 31 4.00 18.97 -13.89
C MET A 31 5.21 18.84 -12.99
N ASP A 32 5.45 19.87 -12.20
CA ASP A 32 6.56 19.96 -11.23
C ASP A 32 6.41 19.03 -10.01
N ASP A 33 5.20 18.51 -9.77
CA ASP A 33 4.92 17.48 -8.77
C ASP A 33 5.32 16.06 -9.24
N CYS A 34 5.72 15.89 -10.52
CA CYS A 34 6.20 14.62 -11.04
C CYS A 34 7.66 14.34 -10.65
N HIS A 35 7.97 13.10 -10.26
CA HIS A 35 9.35 12.65 -9.98
C HIS A 35 10.27 12.78 -11.19
N LEU A 36 9.74 12.41 -12.35
CA LEU A 36 10.38 12.52 -13.66
C LEU A 36 9.67 13.64 -14.41
N CYS A 37 9.98 14.89 -14.06
CA CYS A 37 9.36 16.06 -14.67
C CYS A 37 9.99 16.35 -16.04
N VAL A 38 9.13 16.47 -17.08
CA VAL A 38 9.49 16.79 -18.46
C VAL A 38 8.75 18.08 -18.89
N PRO A 39 9.12 19.25 -18.33
CA PRO A 39 8.33 20.48 -18.47
C PRO A 39 8.39 21.08 -19.88
N GLY A 40 9.46 20.82 -20.63
CA GLY A 40 9.69 21.38 -21.97
C GLY A 40 8.98 20.66 -23.11
N ASP A 41 8.25 19.58 -22.84
CA ASP A 41 7.53 18.81 -23.88
C ASP A 41 6.01 18.98 -23.73
N PRO A 42 5.36 19.83 -24.56
CA PRO A 42 3.92 20.06 -24.49
C PRO A 42 3.08 18.83 -24.86
N GLN A 43 3.67 17.83 -25.50
CA GLN A 43 3.03 16.59 -25.86
C GLN A 43 2.99 15.58 -24.71
N VAL A 44 3.74 15.82 -23.63
CA VAL A 44 3.69 15.03 -22.40
C VAL A 44 2.49 15.50 -21.55
N SER A 45 1.64 14.58 -21.11
CA SER A 45 0.51 14.89 -20.24
C SER A 45 0.99 15.39 -18.87
N ARG A 46 0.13 16.10 -18.13
CA ARG A 46 0.42 16.59 -16.76
C ARG A 46 0.96 15.47 -15.88
N HIS A 47 0.23 14.37 -15.80
CA HIS A 47 0.62 13.07 -15.25
C HIS A 47 0.49 12.07 -16.40
N HIS A 48 1.57 11.48 -16.85
CA HIS A 48 1.59 10.72 -18.09
C HIS A 48 1.56 9.21 -17.84
N PHE A 49 2.52 8.70 -17.07
CA PHE A 49 2.55 7.31 -16.68
C PHE A 49 3.17 7.12 -15.27
N LEU A 50 2.84 5.99 -14.65
CA LEU A 50 3.53 5.47 -13.47
C LEU A 50 4.59 4.47 -13.90
N LEU A 51 5.79 4.60 -13.33
CA LEU A 51 6.86 3.62 -13.44
C LEU A 51 7.10 3.03 -12.06
N GLU A 52 7.06 1.73 -11.95
CA GLU A 52 7.52 1.00 -10.78
C GLU A 52 8.91 0.44 -11.06
N ALA A 53 9.89 0.87 -10.27
CA ALA A 53 11.22 0.29 -10.27
C ALA A 53 11.37 -0.64 -9.08
N CYS A 54 11.76 -1.88 -9.32
CA CYS A 54 12.12 -2.86 -8.33
C CYS A 54 13.41 -3.55 -8.80
N PRO A 55 14.58 -2.90 -8.63
CA PRO A 55 15.82 -3.34 -9.25
C PRO A 55 16.14 -4.83 -8.98
N PRO A 56 16.49 -5.61 -10.02
CA PRO A 56 16.79 -5.18 -11.39
C PRO A 56 15.58 -5.12 -12.34
N MET A 57 14.35 -5.13 -11.85
CA MET A 57 13.13 -5.13 -12.66
C MET A 57 12.46 -3.76 -12.65
N ALA A 58 11.74 -3.45 -13.73
CA ALA A 58 10.89 -2.28 -13.82
C ALA A 58 9.63 -2.58 -14.65
N SER A 59 8.55 -1.84 -14.37
CA SER A 59 7.34 -1.86 -15.18
C SER A 59 6.71 -0.47 -15.25
N LEU A 60 5.92 -0.22 -16.29
CA LEU A 60 5.19 1.03 -16.44
C LEU A 60 3.71 0.82 -16.74
N ARG A 61 2.90 1.83 -16.40
CA ARG A 61 1.48 1.90 -16.74
C ARG A 61 1.09 3.33 -17.10
N ASP A 62 0.55 3.51 -18.29
CA ASP A 62 -0.01 4.79 -18.75
C ASP A 62 -1.21 5.22 -17.90
N LEU A 63 -1.39 6.51 -17.68
CA LEU A 63 -2.49 7.10 -16.88
C LEU A 63 -3.58 7.77 -17.76
N GLY A 64 -3.77 7.31 -18.98
CA GLY A 64 -4.69 7.94 -19.94
C GLY A 64 -4.08 9.19 -20.58
N SER A 65 -2.80 9.14 -20.90
CA SER A 65 -2.07 10.25 -21.48
C SER A 65 -2.64 10.68 -22.85
N MET A 66 -2.44 11.96 -23.22
CA MET A 66 -3.05 12.51 -24.44
C MET A 66 -2.49 11.86 -25.72
N ASN A 67 -1.19 11.68 -25.78
CA ASN A 67 -0.50 11.17 -26.98
C ASN A 67 -0.09 9.70 -26.86
N GLY A 68 -0.22 9.13 -25.67
CA GLY A 68 0.13 7.75 -25.37
C GLY A 68 1.58 7.54 -25.02
N THR A 69 1.84 6.41 -24.36
CA THR A 69 3.16 5.88 -24.06
C THR A 69 3.48 4.77 -25.07
N HIS A 70 4.69 4.79 -25.62
CA HIS A 70 5.16 3.75 -26.53
C HIS A 70 6.40 3.09 -25.93
N VAL A 71 6.46 1.77 -25.97
CA VAL A 71 7.65 0.98 -25.61
C VAL A 71 8.14 0.27 -26.86
N ASN A 72 9.36 0.56 -27.29
CA ASN A 72 9.96 0.05 -28.53
C ASN A 72 9.08 0.29 -29.77
N GLY A 73 8.45 1.47 -29.85
CA GLY A 73 7.53 1.84 -30.93
C GLY A 73 6.12 1.26 -30.83
N LYS A 74 5.87 0.31 -29.92
CA LYS A 74 4.53 -0.26 -29.70
C LYS A 74 3.77 0.59 -28.68
N LYS A 75 2.59 1.10 -29.07
CA LYS A 75 1.71 1.85 -28.18
C LYS A 75 1.17 0.94 -27.06
N CYS A 76 1.39 1.32 -25.81
CA CYS A 76 0.95 0.58 -24.63
C CYS A 76 -0.04 1.37 -23.76
N GLY A 77 -0.37 2.61 -24.14
CA GLY A 77 -1.32 3.43 -23.42
C GLY A 77 -1.71 4.69 -24.19
N GLY A 78 -2.51 5.53 -23.53
CA GLY A 78 -2.94 6.81 -24.07
C GLY A 78 -4.30 6.77 -24.79
N ARG A 79 -4.87 7.95 -24.93
CA ARG A 79 -6.20 8.17 -25.54
C ARG A 79 -6.20 7.87 -27.03
N GLU A 80 -7.35 7.51 -27.59
CA GLU A 80 -7.54 7.48 -29.02
C GLU A 80 -7.73 8.89 -29.59
N LYS A 81 -7.49 9.04 -30.90
CA LYS A 81 -7.60 10.32 -31.57
C LYS A 81 -9.06 10.80 -31.53
N GLY A 82 -9.29 11.95 -30.91
CA GLY A 82 -10.64 12.54 -30.75
C GLY A 82 -11.30 12.25 -29.41
N GLU A 83 -10.73 11.41 -28.55
CA GLU A 83 -11.24 11.19 -27.19
C GLU A 83 -10.96 12.40 -26.28
N THR A 84 -11.96 12.77 -25.47
CA THR A 84 -11.77 13.76 -24.41
C THR A 84 -10.85 13.20 -23.30
N PRO A 85 -10.28 14.06 -22.43
CA PRO A 85 -9.55 13.60 -21.24
C PRO A 85 -10.36 12.62 -20.39
N GLU A 86 -11.66 12.87 -20.26
CA GLU A 86 -12.56 12.01 -19.50
C GLU A 86 -12.75 10.64 -20.18
N GLN A 87 -12.88 10.59 -21.48
CA GLN A 87 -13.03 9.35 -22.25
C GLN A 87 -11.77 8.49 -22.24
N GLY A 88 -10.59 9.10 -22.36
CA GLY A 88 -9.31 8.38 -22.30
C GLY A 88 -8.97 7.87 -20.90
N ALA A 89 -9.35 8.61 -19.86
CA ALA A 89 -9.22 8.19 -18.47
C ALA A 89 -10.14 7.00 -18.10
N HIS A 90 -11.11 6.65 -18.97
CA HIS A 90 -12.00 5.52 -18.78
C HIS A 90 -11.37 4.14 -19.07
N ARG A 91 -10.13 4.09 -19.55
CA ARG A 91 -9.47 2.83 -19.88
C ARG A 91 -8.48 2.39 -18.80
N GLN A 92 -8.53 1.11 -18.45
CA GLN A 92 -7.45 0.48 -17.71
C GLN A 92 -6.35 0.08 -18.70
N TYR A 93 -5.24 0.80 -18.65
CA TYR A 93 -4.08 0.47 -19.48
C TYR A 93 -3.28 -0.68 -18.87
N PRO A 94 -2.72 -1.58 -19.70
CA PRO A 94 -1.95 -2.71 -19.18
C PRO A 94 -0.63 -2.22 -18.55
N THR A 95 -0.19 -2.94 -17.54
CA THR A 95 1.18 -2.81 -17.03
C THR A 95 2.14 -3.51 -17.98
N VAL A 96 3.17 -2.79 -18.41
CA VAL A 96 4.19 -3.28 -19.33
C VAL A 96 5.48 -3.51 -18.55
N THR A 97 5.97 -4.75 -18.55
CA THR A 97 7.30 -5.07 -17.99
C THR A 97 8.37 -4.52 -18.91
N LEU A 98 9.36 -3.85 -18.34
CA LEU A 98 10.48 -3.27 -19.07
C LEU A 98 11.69 -4.21 -19.04
N HIS A 99 12.48 -4.21 -20.11
CA HIS A 99 13.70 -4.97 -20.28
C HIS A 99 14.90 -4.03 -20.47
N HIS A 100 16.09 -4.55 -20.24
CA HIS A 100 17.31 -3.79 -20.51
C HIS A 100 17.39 -3.40 -21.99
N GLY A 101 17.65 -2.12 -22.24
CA GLY A 101 17.69 -1.56 -23.60
C GLY A 101 16.34 -1.10 -24.14
N ASP A 102 15.24 -1.29 -23.42
CA ASP A 102 13.93 -0.79 -23.84
C ASP A 102 13.95 0.74 -24.00
N ARG A 103 13.24 1.21 -25.03
CA ARG A 103 13.07 2.62 -25.32
C ARG A 103 11.62 3.02 -25.13
N ILE A 104 11.36 3.91 -24.16
CA ILE A 104 10.05 4.48 -23.91
C ILE A 104 9.98 5.84 -24.63
N THR A 105 8.93 6.07 -25.40
CA THR A 105 8.67 7.35 -26.05
C THR A 105 7.39 7.96 -25.50
N VAL A 106 7.47 9.23 -25.07
CA VAL A 106 6.37 10.06 -24.56
C VAL A 106 6.47 11.44 -25.18
N GLY A 107 5.47 11.83 -25.97
CA GLY A 107 5.59 13.06 -26.77
C GLY A 107 6.79 13.03 -27.68
N GLN A 108 7.66 14.04 -27.57
CA GLN A 108 8.93 14.14 -28.29
C GLN A 108 10.13 13.62 -27.46
N SER A 109 9.89 13.28 -26.21
CA SER A 109 10.91 12.81 -25.28
C SER A 109 11.10 11.31 -25.36
N THR A 110 12.35 10.85 -25.22
CA THR A 110 12.71 9.43 -25.23
C THR A 110 13.43 9.05 -23.95
N ILE A 111 13.10 7.88 -23.42
CA ILE A 111 13.68 7.34 -22.19
C ILE A 111 14.31 5.98 -22.52
N GLU A 112 15.62 5.86 -22.33
CA GLU A 112 16.33 4.59 -22.42
C GLU A 112 16.36 3.91 -21.06
N VAL A 113 16.04 2.62 -21.01
CA VAL A 113 15.97 1.80 -19.81
C VAL A 113 17.22 0.94 -19.70
N SER A 114 17.98 1.08 -18.63
CA SER A 114 19.10 0.18 -18.31
C SER A 114 18.80 -0.57 -17.03
N LEU A 115 18.81 -1.89 -17.10
CA LEU A 115 18.59 -2.80 -15.95
C LEU A 115 19.92 -3.52 -15.66
N GLU A 116 20.48 -3.24 -14.48
CA GLU A 116 21.75 -3.85 -14.05
C GLU A 116 21.48 -4.76 -12.86
N ALA A 117 21.82 -6.06 -13.01
CA ALA A 117 21.80 -7.03 -11.90
C ALA A 117 23.15 -7.01 -11.19
N ALA A 118 23.16 -7.22 -9.88
CA ALA A 118 24.42 -7.40 -9.14
C ALA A 118 25.16 -8.65 -9.64
N PRO A 119 26.51 -8.60 -9.78
CA PRO A 119 27.29 -9.66 -10.43
C PRO A 119 27.36 -11.01 -9.71
N ASN A 120 26.57 -11.23 -8.65
CA ASN A 120 26.57 -12.47 -7.84
C ASN A 120 25.16 -13.07 -7.64
N ALA A 121 24.29 -13.01 -8.64
CA ALA A 121 23.05 -13.79 -8.65
C ALA A 121 23.34 -15.20 -9.20
N ALA A 122 23.97 -16.05 -8.40
CA ALA A 122 24.07 -17.46 -8.72
C ALA A 122 22.66 -18.08 -8.78
N ALA A 123 22.40 -18.85 -9.83
CA ALA A 123 21.14 -19.54 -10.07
C ALA A 123 20.73 -20.37 -8.84
N VAL A 124 19.65 -19.94 -8.19
CA VAL A 124 18.99 -20.75 -7.15
C VAL A 124 18.10 -21.76 -7.86
N PRO A 125 18.11 -23.06 -7.45
CA PRO A 125 17.29 -24.08 -8.08
C PRO A 125 15.81 -23.75 -8.00
N ALA A 126 15.13 -23.91 -9.13
CA ALA A 126 13.69 -23.79 -9.25
C ALA A 126 12.97 -24.67 -8.23
N ALA A 127 12.16 -24.11 -7.35
CA ALA A 127 10.96 -24.75 -6.80
C ALA A 127 10.24 -23.96 -5.72
N LEU A 128 9.63 -22.84 -6.07
CA LEU A 128 8.32 -22.45 -5.54
C LEU A 128 7.53 -21.92 -6.73
N PRO A 129 6.25 -22.24 -6.88
CA PRO A 129 5.49 -21.74 -8.01
C PRO A 129 5.49 -20.22 -7.96
N GLU A 130 5.98 -19.58 -9.03
CA GLU A 130 5.72 -18.18 -9.30
C GLU A 130 4.21 -18.01 -9.42
N GLY A 131 3.54 -17.66 -8.31
CA GLY A 131 2.09 -17.63 -8.26
C GLY A 131 1.61 -16.64 -7.21
N ASP A 132 0.70 -15.81 -7.65
CA ASP A 132 -0.16 -14.99 -6.81
C ASP A 132 -0.81 -15.89 -5.73
N LEU A 133 -0.42 -15.73 -4.47
CA LEU A 133 -0.97 -16.49 -3.33
C LEU A 133 -2.49 -16.43 -3.25
N SER A 134 -3.11 -15.37 -3.81
CA SER A 134 -4.55 -15.22 -3.87
C SER A 134 -5.23 -16.31 -4.71
N ARG A 135 -4.48 -17.01 -5.57
CA ARG A 135 -4.96 -18.08 -6.44
C ARG A 135 -4.82 -19.48 -5.86
N LEU A 136 -4.10 -19.62 -4.75
CA LEU A 136 -3.97 -20.91 -4.09
C LEU A 136 -5.27 -21.27 -3.36
N SER A 137 -5.72 -22.52 -3.48
CA SER A 137 -6.84 -23.00 -2.67
C SER A 137 -6.46 -22.99 -1.17
N PRO A 138 -7.43 -22.93 -0.25
CA PRO A 138 -7.16 -23.04 1.19
C PRO A 138 -6.31 -24.25 1.55
N GLU A 139 -6.54 -25.40 0.89
CA GLU A 139 -5.77 -26.63 1.12
C GLU A 139 -4.35 -26.55 0.53
N ALA A 140 -4.16 -25.89 -0.62
CA ALA A 140 -2.84 -25.68 -1.21
C ALA A 140 -2.02 -24.71 -0.34
N MET A 141 -2.65 -23.69 0.22
CA MET A 141 -2.01 -22.78 1.17
C MET A 141 -1.69 -23.49 2.49
N HIS A 142 -2.62 -24.27 3.02
CA HIS A 142 -2.37 -25.10 4.22
C HIS A 142 -1.19 -26.04 3.99
N ARG A 143 -1.12 -26.72 2.84
CA ARG A 143 0.03 -27.57 2.46
C ARG A 143 1.33 -26.78 2.34
N LEU A 144 1.29 -25.54 1.82
CA LEU A 144 2.45 -24.64 1.78
C LEU A 144 2.93 -24.28 3.18
N ILE A 145 2.00 -23.93 4.09
CA ILE A 145 2.29 -23.62 5.49
C ILE A 145 2.90 -24.83 6.19
N VAL A 146 2.26 -26.00 6.05
CA VAL A 146 2.76 -27.27 6.62
C VAL A 146 4.10 -27.65 6.00
N ALA A 147 4.31 -27.43 4.69
CA ALA A 147 5.58 -27.69 4.03
C ALA A 147 6.69 -26.74 4.48
N VAL A 148 6.39 -25.47 4.72
CA VAL A 148 7.32 -24.49 5.29
C VAL A 148 7.65 -24.87 6.74
N ALA A 149 6.64 -25.26 7.53
CA ALA A 149 6.81 -25.71 8.92
C ALA A 149 7.50 -27.08 9.03
N SER A 150 7.34 -27.98 8.02
CA SER A 150 7.80 -29.39 8.06
C SER A 150 9.13 -29.63 7.34
N ARG A 151 9.70 -28.67 6.62
CA ARG A 151 10.95 -28.84 5.86
C ARG A 151 12.18 -28.82 6.78
N ARG A 152 12.24 -29.77 7.72
CA ARG A 152 13.48 -30.18 8.36
C ARG A 152 14.18 -31.25 7.51
N ARG A 153 15.30 -30.87 6.87
CA ARG A 153 16.38 -31.86 6.64
C ARG A 153 17.43 -31.67 7.72
N PRO A 154 17.82 -32.74 8.43
CA PRO A 154 18.95 -32.67 9.33
C PRO A 154 20.23 -32.72 8.49
N SER A 155 20.90 -31.62 8.28
CA SER A 155 22.29 -31.54 7.87
C SER A 155 22.94 -30.39 8.62
N GLU A 156 23.71 -30.76 9.61
CA GLU A 156 24.85 -30.09 10.24
C GLU A 156 24.94 -28.55 10.11
N GLY A 157 24.48 -27.84 11.13
CA GLY A 157 24.65 -26.43 11.32
C GLY A 157 23.46 -25.86 12.11
N HIS A 158 23.68 -25.43 13.35
CA HIS A 158 22.70 -24.89 14.27
C HIS A 158 21.82 -23.82 13.62
N LEU A 159 20.69 -24.19 13.04
CA LEU A 159 19.60 -23.30 12.71
C LEU A 159 18.57 -23.40 13.84
N ALA A 160 18.24 -22.25 14.44
CA ALA A 160 17.19 -22.15 15.44
C ALA A 160 15.88 -22.75 14.90
N PRO A 161 15.05 -23.45 15.73
CA PRO A 161 13.76 -23.98 15.32
C PRO A 161 12.91 -22.85 14.74
N SER A 162 12.16 -23.14 13.66
CA SER A 162 11.22 -22.18 13.09
C SER A 162 10.21 -21.80 14.19
N LEU A 163 10.12 -20.52 14.54
CA LEU A 163 9.15 -20.02 15.54
C LEU A 163 7.70 -20.42 15.21
N LEU A 164 7.39 -20.70 13.93
CA LEU A 164 6.08 -21.23 13.53
C LEU A 164 5.81 -22.65 14.08
N ASP A 165 6.86 -23.41 14.40
CA ASP A 165 6.70 -24.75 15.00
C ASP A 165 6.07 -24.69 16.39
N ASP A 166 6.12 -23.54 17.05
CA ASP A 166 5.52 -23.36 18.38
C ASP A 166 4.02 -23.02 18.33
N TYR A 167 3.45 -22.83 17.13
CA TYR A 167 2.05 -22.48 16.94
C TYR A 167 1.27 -23.57 16.22
N THR A 168 0.05 -23.80 16.65
CA THR A 168 -0.95 -24.62 15.97
C THR A 168 -1.90 -23.70 15.20
N ILE A 169 -1.86 -23.78 13.85
CA ILE A 169 -2.78 -23.04 12.98
C ILE A 169 -4.17 -23.67 13.04
N THR A 170 -5.18 -22.88 13.29
CA THR A 170 -6.58 -23.36 13.46
C THR A 170 -7.41 -23.10 12.20
N ARG A 171 -7.43 -21.86 11.70
CA ARG A 171 -8.20 -21.47 10.51
C ARG A 171 -7.66 -20.20 9.87
N GLU A 172 -8.00 -19.99 8.60
CA GLU A 172 -7.75 -18.72 7.93
C GLU A 172 -8.72 -17.64 8.45
N LEU A 173 -8.17 -16.44 8.73
CA LEU A 173 -8.93 -15.24 9.13
C LEU A 173 -9.18 -14.33 7.93
N GLY A 174 -8.24 -14.30 6.98
CA GLY A 174 -8.37 -13.49 5.79
C GLY A 174 -7.16 -13.65 4.86
N ARG A 175 -7.36 -13.25 3.60
CA ARG A 175 -6.35 -13.31 2.55
C ARG A 175 -6.36 -12.03 1.74
N GLY A 176 -5.17 -11.52 1.43
CA GLY A 176 -5.00 -10.34 0.61
C GLY A 176 -3.79 -10.45 -0.31
N GLY A 177 -3.55 -9.41 -1.08
CA GLY A 177 -2.46 -9.39 -2.05
C GLY A 177 -1.05 -9.58 -1.47
N CYS A 178 -0.84 -9.23 -0.21
CA CYS A 178 0.47 -9.33 0.45
C CYS A 178 0.63 -10.59 1.31
N GLY A 179 -0.37 -11.48 1.35
CA GLY A 179 -0.29 -12.71 2.14
C GLY A 179 -1.62 -13.15 2.74
N ALA A 180 -1.57 -14.03 3.72
CA ALA A 180 -2.74 -14.56 4.41
C ALA A 180 -2.56 -14.48 5.93
N VAL A 181 -3.66 -14.32 6.64
CA VAL A 181 -3.71 -14.23 8.10
C VAL A 181 -4.44 -15.45 8.64
N TYR A 182 -3.90 -16.08 9.65
CA TYR A 182 -4.43 -17.28 10.28
C TYR A 182 -4.65 -17.08 11.78
N LEU A 183 -5.69 -17.71 12.31
CA LEU A 183 -5.85 -17.91 13.73
C LEU A 183 -4.95 -19.05 14.16
N ALA A 184 -4.20 -18.85 15.23
CA ALA A 184 -3.32 -19.85 15.79
C ALA A 184 -3.34 -19.82 17.32
N THR A 185 -2.84 -20.89 17.94
CA THR A 185 -2.63 -21.00 19.39
C THR A 185 -1.20 -21.47 19.63
N HIS A 186 -0.52 -20.89 20.59
CA HIS A 186 0.80 -21.37 20.98
C HIS A 186 0.71 -22.76 21.61
N LYS A 187 1.60 -23.68 21.29
CA LYS A 187 1.55 -25.08 21.78
C LYS A 187 1.66 -25.21 23.28
N SER A 188 2.31 -24.25 23.96
CA SER A 188 2.35 -24.18 25.41
C SER A 188 1.07 -23.63 26.04
N GLY A 189 0.06 -23.30 25.24
CA GLY A 189 -1.20 -22.67 25.69
C GLY A 189 -1.13 -21.15 25.63
N GLY A 190 -2.21 -20.50 26.05
CA GLY A 190 -2.37 -19.05 26.09
C GLY A 190 -3.49 -18.53 25.19
N ASP A 191 -3.62 -17.22 25.12
CA ASP A 191 -4.64 -16.57 24.28
C ASP A 191 -4.39 -16.85 22.79
N PRO A 192 -5.45 -16.95 21.97
CA PRO A 192 -5.32 -17.06 20.52
C PRO A 192 -4.55 -15.89 19.93
N VAL A 193 -3.79 -16.15 18.87
CA VAL A 193 -2.99 -15.16 18.14
C VAL A 193 -3.36 -15.13 16.66
N ALA A 194 -3.08 -14.01 16.01
CA ALA A 194 -3.15 -13.89 14.56
C ALA A 194 -1.74 -14.04 13.98
N VAL A 195 -1.57 -14.99 13.05
CA VAL A 195 -0.31 -15.23 12.32
C VAL A 195 -0.49 -14.76 10.88
N LYS A 196 0.22 -13.70 10.51
CA LYS A 196 0.26 -13.17 9.14
C LYS A 196 1.47 -13.72 8.42
N LEU A 197 1.23 -14.37 7.28
CA LEU A 197 2.26 -14.91 6.40
C LEU A 197 2.41 -14.02 5.18
N MET A 198 3.65 -13.71 4.81
CA MET A 198 4.01 -12.93 3.63
C MET A 198 5.14 -13.63 2.89
N LEU A 199 5.00 -13.82 1.56
CA LEU A 199 6.06 -14.41 0.75
C LEU A 199 6.91 -13.32 0.10
N SER A 200 8.25 -13.41 0.28
CA SER A 200 9.17 -12.56 -0.47
C SER A 200 9.41 -13.12 -1.88
N ARG A 201 9.93 -12.28 -2.75
CA ARG A 201 10.47 -12.72 -4.02
C ARG A 201 11.64 -13.69 -3.79
N ALA A 202 11.76 -14.70 -4.63
CA ALA A 202 12.85 -15.67 -4.57
C ALA A 202 14.25 -15.03 -4.73
N GLN A 203 14.33 -13.81 -5.23
CA GLN A 203 15.58 -13.07 -5.50
C GLN A 203 15.73 -11.82 -4.62
N ALA A 204 15.07 -11.76 -3.46
CA ALA A 204 15.19 -10.62 -2.56
C ALA A 204 16.63 -10.48 -2.04
N GLU A 205 17.18 -9.27 -2.10
CA GLU A 205 18.54 -9.01 -1.62
C GLU A 205 18.62 -9.19 -0.09
N PRO A 206 19.68 -9.85 0.45
CA PRO A 206 19.84 -10.04 1.89
C PRO A 206 19.79 -8.74 2.69
N ARG A 207 20.30 -7.65 2.14
CA ARG A 207 20.25 -6.31 2.77
C ARG A 207 18.83 -5.78 2.91
N ALA A 208 17.98 -5.99 1.91
CA ALA A 208 16.58 -5.60 1.95
C ALA A 208 15.80 -6.38 3.03
N ILE A 209 16.10 -7.67 3.17
CA ILE A 209 15.56 -8.53 4.22
C ILE A 209 15.97 -8.01 5.61
N GLU A 210 17.24 -7.71 5.80
CA GLU A 210 17.76 -7.19 7.08
C GLU A 210 17.17 -5.82 7.43
N GLN A 211 17.06 -4.93 6.45
CA GLN A 211 16.42 -3.62 6.65
C GLN A 211 14.96 -3.78 7.06
N PHE A 212 14.22 -4.64 6.36
CA PHE A 212 12.82 -4.91 6.68
C PHE A 212 12.67 -5.48 8.11
N LYS A 213 13.52 -6.44 8.52
CA LYS A 213 13.51 -6.98 9.88
C LYS A 213 13.74 -5.90 10.93
N ARG A 214 14.69 -4.98 10.71
CA ARG A 214 14.93 -3.84 11.62
C ARG A 214 13.71 -2.92 11.73
N GLU A 215 13.07 -2.58 10.61
CA GLU A 215 11.84 -1.78 10.61
C GLU A 215 10.72 -2.48 11.40
N MET A 216 10.61 -3.82 11.28
CA MET A 216 9.62 -4.59 12.02
C MET A 216 9.90 -4.62 13.53
N GLN A 217 11.17 -4.73 13.94
CA GLN A 217 11.55 -4.66 15.37
C GLN A 217 11.17 -3.31 16.00
N VAL A 218 11.29 -2.23 15.25
CA VAL A 218 10.91 -0.90 15.73
C VAL A 218 9.38 -0.80 15.88
N ILE A 219 8.60 -1.32 14.91
CA ILE A 219 7.14 -1.39 15.01
C ILE A 219 6.70 -2.27 16.19
N ALA A 220 7.41 -3.36 16.47
CA ALA A 220 7.15 -4.23 17.62
C ALA A 220 7.29 -3.51 18.97
N GLY A 221 8.03 -2.40 19.01
CA GLY A 221 8.17 -1.52 20.18
C GLY A 221 6.92 -0.70 20.50
N LEU A 222 5.99 -0.51 19.56
CA LEU A 222 4.77 0.26 19.78
C LEU A 222 3.82 -0.45 20.75
N LYS A 223 3.65 0.11 21.94
CA LYS A 223 2.74 -0.42 22.98
C LYS A 223 1.68 0.61 23.32
N HIS A 224 0.46 0.39 22.83
CA HIS A 224 -0.68 1.24 23.12
C HIS A 224 -1.98 0.41 23.16
N PRO A 225 -2.96 0.70 24.03
CA PRO A 225 -4.21 -0.06 24.10
C PRO A 225 -5.03 -0.08 22.80
N ASN A 226 -4.83 0.92 21.94
CA ASN A 226 -5.53 1.04 20.65
C ASN A 226 -4.60 0.73 19.43
N ILE A 227 -3.52 0.01 19.67
CA ILE A 227 -2.68 -0.58 18.64
C ILE A 227 -2.68 -2.10 18.84
N VAL A 228 -2.81 -2.86 17.75
CA VAL A 228 -2.68 -4.32 17.81
C VAL A 228 -1.26 -4.67 18.23
N ARG A 229 -1.15 -5.41 19.34
CA ARG A 229 0.15 -5.78 19.89
C ARG A 229 0.86 -6.77 18.97
N PHE A 230 2.07 -6.44 18.62
CA PHE A 230 3.00 -7.33 17.96
C PHE A 230 3.64 -8.25 19.01
N LEU A 231 3.67 -9.56 18.76
CA LEU A 231 4.15 -10.55 19.72
C LEU A 231 5.48 -11.14 19.28
N ASP A 232 5.59 -11.51 17.99
CA ASP A 232 6.77 -12.18 17.47
C ASP A 232 6.85 -12.08 15.95
N SER A 233 8.02 -12.37 15.37
CA SER A 233 8.24 -12.46 13.94
C SER A 233 9.40 -13.37 13.58
N GLY A 234 9.33 -13.92 12.39
CA GLY A 234 10.41 -14.71 11.84
C GLY A 234 10.39 -14.75 10.33
N SER A 235 11.40 -15.40 9.78
CA SER A 235 11.47 -15.67 8.34
C SER A 235 12.11 -17.01 8.09
N ASP A 236 11.54 -17.76 7.16
CA ASP A 236 12.09 -19.03 6.67
C ASP A 236 11.94 -19.11 5.16
N GLN A 237 13.04 -19.42 4.44
CA GLN A 237 13.09 -19.63 2.97
C GLN A 237 12.29 -18.60 2.16
N GLY A 238 12.41 -17.29 2.51
CA GLY A 238 11.71 -16.21 1.82
C GLY A 238 10.25 -16.02 2.26
N THR A 239 9.76 -16.79 3.22
CA THR A 239 8.48 -16.55 3.88
C THR A 239 8.71 -15.79 5.17
N PHE A 240 8.03 -14.65 5.32
CA PHE A 240 8.00 -13.90 6.57
C PHE A 240 6.70 -14.21 7.31
N PHE A 241 6.78 -14.32 8.63
CA PHE A 241 5.61 -14.43 9.46
C PHE A 241 5.65 -13.44 10.62
N PHE A 242 4.48 -12.98 10.99
CA PHE A 242 4.25 -12.02 12.07
C PHE A 242 3.17 -12.56 12.98
N VAL A 243 3.48 -12.66 14.25
CA VAL A 243 2.54 -13.08 15.28
C VAL A 243 2.03 -11.86 16.01
N MET A 244 0.73 -11.70 16.06
CA MET A 244 0.06 -10.54 16.61
C MET A 244 -1.07 -10.97 17.54
N GLU A 245 -1.48 -10.10 18.43
CA GLU A 245 -2.70 -10.19 19.21
C GLU A 245 -3.89 -10.45 18.28
N TYR A 246 -4.71 -11.46 18.61
CA TYR A 246 -5.94 -11.72 17.87
C TYR A 246 -7.05 -10.80 18.36
N CYS A 247 -7.70 -10.13 17.42
CA CYS A 247 -8.87 -9.28 17.67
C CYS A 247 -10.14 -10.02 17.25
N ASP A 248 -11.00 -10.34 18.19
CA ASP A 248 -12.16 -11.23 18.03
C ASP A 248 -13.43 -10.56 17.48
N GLY A 249 -13.46 -9.23 17.46
CA GLY A 249 -14.61 -8.44 17.02
C GLY A 249 -14.62 -8.07 15.52
N GLY A 250 -13.68 -8.59 14.72
CA GLY A 250 -13.55 -8.24 13.31
C GLY A 250 -13.04 -6.81 13.10
N SER A 251 -13.25 -6.26 11.91
CA SER A 251 -12.86 -4.91 11.52
C SER A 251 -14.03 -3.92 11.54
N LEU A 252 -13.75 -2.61 11.40
CA LEU A 252 -14.82 -1.62 11.19
C LEU A 252 -15.58 -1.84 9.87
N THR A 253 -14.95 -2.49 8.87
CA THR A 253 -15.67 -2.94 7.68
C THR A 253 -16.73 -3.97 8.04
N ASP A 254 -16.37 -5.00 8.83
CA ASP A 254 -17.31 -6.05 9.23
C ASP A 254 -18.45 -5.47 10.08
N ALA A 255 -18.12 -4.55 10.99
CA ALA A 255 -19.11 -3.84 11.80
C ALA A 255 -20.08 -2.98 10.96
N ALA A 256 -19.60 -2.34 9.89
CA ALA A 256 -20.43 -1.58 8.95
C ALA A 256 -21.29 -2.51 8.10
N MET A 257 -20.71 -3.58 7.56
CA MET A 257 -21.44 -4.58 6.75
C MET A 257 -22.58 -5.22 7.53
N ALA A 258 -22.36 -5.55 8.81
CA ALA A 258 -23.40 -6.07 9.69
C ALA A 258 -24.56 -5.08 9.93
N ARG A 259 -24.40 -3.82 9.57
CA ARG A 259 -25.38 -2.71 9.71
C ARG A 259 -25.82 -2.11 8.37
N GLY A 260 -25.66 -2.82 7.28
CA GLY A 260 -26.09 -2.36 5.96
C GLY A 260 -25.08 -1.43 5.26
N GLY A 261 -23.81 -1.45 5.66
CA GLY A 261 -22.69 -0.78 4.97
C GLY A 261 -22.27 0.56 5.54
N THR A 262 -22.96 1.07 6.57
CA THR A 262 -22.63 2.32 7.26
C THR A 262 -22.68 2.18 8.77
N LEU A 263 -22.07 3.12 9.47
CA LEU A 263 -22.12 3.23 10.92
C LEU A 263 -22.67 4.61 11.31
N PRO A 264 -23.71 4.68 12.16
CA PRO A 264 -24.18 5.96 12.66
C PRO A 264 -23.11 6.62 13.56
N PRO A 265 -23.10 7.98 13.64
CA PRO A 265 -22.06 8.72 14.35
C PRO A 265 -21.87 8.31 15.82
N ASP A 266 -22.95 8.04 16.54
CA ASP A 266 -22.92 7.61 17.94
C ASP A 266 -22.24 6.26 18.16
N VAL A 267 -22.31 5.36 17.19
CA VAL A 267 -21.59 4.06 17.17
C VAL A 267 -20.14 4.22 16.71
N LEU A 268 -19.91 5.00 15.64
CA LEU A 268 -18.59 5.10 15.03
C LEU A 268 -17.63 5.94 15.88
N MET A 269 -18.08 7.09 16.41
CA MET A 269 -17.18 8.07 17.03
C MET A 269 -16.42 7.53 18.25
N PRO A 270 -16.99 6.73 19.17
CA PRO A 270 -16.22 6.11 20.25
C PRO A 270 -15.05 5.26 19.75
N TRP A 271 -15.23 4.46 18.69
CA TRP A 271 -14.17 3.65 18.09
C TRP A 271 -13.17 4.50 17.32
N ALA A 272 -13.65 5.52 16.62
CA ALA A 272 -12.81 6.47 15.88
C ALA A 272 -11.83 7.21 16.81
N LEU A 273 -12.32 7.71 17.95
CA LEU A 273 -11.48 8.39 18.94
C LEU A 273 -10.41 7.46 19.52
N GLN A 274 -10.77 6.20 19.80
CA GLN A 274 -9.83 5.19 20.28
C GLN A 274 -8.74 4.88 19.23
N ALA A 275 -9.15 4.61 17.98
CA ALA A 275 -8.22 4.36 16.88
C ALA A 275 -7.28 5.56 16.67
N LEU A 276 -7.84 6.77 16.70
CA LEU A 276 -7.06 8.00 16.52
C LEU A 276 -6.09 8.24 17.67
N ALA A 277 -6.42 7.83 18.91
CA ALA A 277 -5.48 7.87 20.03
C ALA A 277 -4.28 6.92 19.80
N GLY A 278 -4.52 5.72 19.27
CA GLY A 278 -3.47 4.80 18.85
C GLY A 278 -2.59 5.37 17.75
N LEU A 279 -3.20 6.00 16.73
CA LEU A 279 -2.48 6.64 15.64
C LEU A 279 -1.65 7.84 16.12
N ALA A 280 -2.18 8.63 17.05
CA ALA A 280 -1.48 9.76 17.65
C ALA A 280 -0.24 9.29 18.43
N ALA A 281 -0.35 8.22 19.20
CA ALA A 281 0.79 7.62 19.89
C ALA A 281 1.87 7.16 18.91
N ALA A 282 1.48 6.51 17.80
CA ALA A 282 2.43 6.10 16.77
C ALA A 282 3.12 7.31 16.10
N HIS A 283 2.37 8.39 15.81
CA HIS A 283 2.93 9.62 15.23
C HIS A 283 3.93 10.30 16.17
N GLN A 284 3.71 10.26 17.50
CA GLN A 284 4.65 10.78 18.50
C GLN A 284 5.97 10.03 18.50
N GLU A 285 5.93 8.72 18.24
CA GLU A 285 7.11 7.87 18.08
C GLU A 285 7.73 7.93 16.66
N GLY A 286 7.23 8.84 15.79
CA GLY A 286 7.74 9.04 14.44
C GLY A 286 7.23 8.04 13.40
N PHE A 287 6.24 7.21 13.75
CA PHE A 287 5.67 6.24 12.81
C PHE A 287 4.54 6.83 11.98
N VAL A 288 4.54 6.52 10.69
CA VAL A 288 3.45 6.80 9.76
C VAL A 288 2.85 5.48 9.31
N HIS A 289 1.54 5.33 9.41
CA HIS A 289 0.85 4.06 9.12
C HIS A 289 0.78 3.76 7.63
N ARG A 290 0.48 4.76 6.79
CA ARG A 290 0.43 4.69 5.31
C ARG A 290 -0.68 3.84 4.70
N ASP A 291 -1.49 3.15 5.50
CA ASP A 291 -2.59 2.29 5.02
C ASP A 291 -3.80 2.30 5.96
N ILE A 292 -4.17 3.47 6.48
CA ILE A 292 -5.37 3.62 7.30
C ILE A 292 -6.61 3.41 6.41
N LYS A 293 -7.43 2.44 6.80
CA LYS A 293 -8.72 2.10 6.17
C LYS A 293 -9.58 1.30 7.15
N PRO A 294 -10.90 1.15 6.90
CA PRO A 294 -11.79 0.43 7.81
C PRO A 294 -11.35 -1.00 8.16
N HIS A 295 -10.73 -1.72 7.20
CA HIS A 295 -10.22 -3.08 7.41
C HIS A 295 -9.06 -3.16 8.41
N ASN A 296 -8.28 -2.09 8.55
CA ASN A 296 -7.11 -2.04 9.42
C ASN A 296 -7.41 -1.42 10.78
N ILE A 297 -8.69 -1.22 11.11
CA ILE A 297 -9.15 -0.85 12.44
C ILE A 297 -9.98 -2.02 12.96
N LEU A 298 -9.38 -2.80 13.86
CA LEU A 298 -9.97 -4.01 14.41
C LEU A 298 -10.67 -3.73 15.74
N LEU A 299 -11.65 -4.56 16.07
CA LEU A 299 -12.37 -4.52 17.32
C LEU A 299 -11.94 -5.68 18.21
N HIS A 300 -11.61 -5.40 19.46
CA HIS A 300 -11.27 -6.39 20.46
C HIS A 300 -11.83 -5.99 21.82
N ARG A 301 -12.69 -6.83 22.40
CA ARG A 301 -13.32 -6.56 23.73
C ARG A 301 -13.85 -5.12 23.84
N HIS A 302 -14.65 -4.68 22.86
CA HIS A 302 -15.23 -3.33 22.72
C HIS A 302 -14.24 -2.19 22.50
N ARG A 303 -12.96 -2.46 22.23
CA ARG A 303 -11.95 -1.46 21.89
C ARG A 303 -11.59 -1.51 20.42
N ALA A 304 -11.41 -0.34 19.82
CA ALA A 304 -10.84 -0.22 18.51
C ALA A 304 -9.30 -0.22 18.60
N LYS A 305 -8.67 -0.99 17.73
CA LYS A 305 -7.20 -1.12 17.64
C LYS A 305 -6.75 -1.00 16.19
N ILE A 306 -5.74 -0.19 15.95
CA ILE A 306 -5.11 -0.10 14.62
C ILE A 306 -4.19 -1.31 14.43
N SER A 307 -4.35 -1.98 13.30
CA SER A 307 -3.55 -3.12 12.85
C SER A 307 -2.70 -2.75 11.62
N ASP A 308 -1.75 -3.62 11.29
CA ASP A 308 -1.02 -3.59 10.01
C ASP A 308 -0.24 -2.28 9.74
N PHE A 309 0.43 -1.72 10.77
CA PHE A 309 1.32 -0.57 10.62
C PHE A 309 2.31 -0.75 9.46
N GLY A 310 1.90 -0.37 8.25
CA GLY A 310 2.72 -0.36 7.04
C GLY A 310 3.41 -1.68 6.66
N LEU A 311 3.06 -2.82 7.29
CA LEU A 311 3.70 -4.13 7.04
C LEU A 311 3.78 -4.44 5.54
N ALA A 312 2.64 -4.41 4.86
CA ALA A 312 2.56 -4.71 3.44
C ALA A 312 3.36 -3.71 2.59
N LYS A 313 3.30 -2.43 2.95
CA LYS A 313 3.96 -1.35 2.22
C LYS A 313 5.45 -1.27 2.49
N ASN A 314 5.89 -1.53 3.73
CA ASN A 314 7.31 -1.65 4.04
C ASN A 314 7.91 -2.89 3.37
N PHE A 315 7.17 -3.99 3.27
CA PHE A 315 7.54 -5.19 2.52
C PHE A 315 7.70 -4.90 1.01
N GLN A 316 6.78 -4.15 0.43
CA GLN A 316 6.87 -3.68 -0.95
C GLN A 316 8.05 -2.71 -1.15
N LYS A 317 8.20 -1.72 -0.26
CA LYS A 317 9.30 -0.74 -0.30
C LYS A 317 10.68 -1.40 -0.21
N ALA A 318 10.80 -2.47 0.57
CA ALA A 318 12.01 -3.27 0.63
C ALA A 318 12.24 -4.14 -0.63
N GLY A 319 11.35 -4.08 -1.63
CA GLY A 319 11.45 -4.91 -2.84
C GLY A 319 11.18 -6.39 -2.60
N LEU A 320 10.62 -6.74 -1.44
CA LEU A 320 10.35 -8.12 -1.04
C LEU A 320 9.05 -8.66 -1.62
N SER A 321 8.13 -7.79 -2.05
CA SER A 321 6.86 -8.19 -2.66
C SER A 321 7.05 -8.66 -4.10
N GLY A 322 6.41 -9.78 -4.46
CA GLY A 322 6.26 -10.24 -5.84
C GLY A 322 5.21 -9.47 -6.64
N MET A 323 4.46 -8.57 -5.99
CA MET A 323 3.35 -7.83 -6.59
C MET A 323 3.75 -6.42 -6.94
N SER A 324 3.42 -6.04 -8.18
CA SER A 324 3.57 -4.68 -8.68
C SER A 324 2.55 -3.73 -8.05
N ILE A 325 2.99 -2.54 -7.63
CA ILE A 325 2.09 -1.45 -7.23
C ILE A 325 1.20 -1.03 -8.40
N THR A 326 1.69 -1.19 -9.64
CA THR A 326 0.99 -0.82 -10.87
C THR A 326 0.06 -1.92 -11.39
N GLY A 327 0.27 -3.20 -11.05
CA GLY A 327 -0.47 -4.34 -11.56
C GLY A 327 -1.78 -4.66 -10.83
N ARG A 328 -1.80 -4.54 -9.53
CA ARG A 328 -2.98 -4.52 -8.66
C ARG A 328 -2.57 -3.81 -7.40
N TYR A 329 -3.21 -2.69 -7.07
CA TYR A 329 -3.03 -2.09 -5.76
C TYR A 329 -3.23 -3.15 -4.70
N ALA A 330 -2.21 -3.43 -3.92
CA ALA A 330 -2.34 -4.18 -2.68
C ALA A 330 -3.06 -3.31 -1.64
N GLY A 331 -4.27 -2.92 -1.95
CA GLY A 331 -5.11 -2.00 -1.19
C GLY A 331 -5.91 -1.11 -2.13
N THR A 332 -7.12 -0.85 -1.79
CA THR A 332 -8.05 -0.02 -2.53
C THR A 332 -7.55 1.44 -2.47
N PRO A 333 -7.21 2.13 -3.58
CA PRO A 333 -6.64 3.48 -3.57
C PRO A 333 -7.59 4.53 -3.00
N TYR A 334 -8.84 4.16 -2.75
CA TYR A 334 -9.92 5.03 -2.32
C TYR A 334 -9.71 5.74 -0.98
N PHE A 335 -8.79 5.23 -0.14
CA PHE A 335 -8.39 5.82 1.13
C PHE A 335 -6.99 6.47 1.08
N MET A 336 -6.39 6.54 -0.11
CA MET A 336 -5.03 7.05 -0.29
C MET A 336 -5.05 8.56 -0.59
N PRO A 337 -4.25 9.38 0.09
CA PRO A 337 -4.14 10.80 -0.22
C PRO A 337 -3.35 11.04 -1.51
N PRO A 338 -3.60 12.15 -2.24
CA PRO A 338 -2.92 12.45 -3.50
C PRO A 338 -1.40 12.44 -3.40
N GLU A 339 -0.83 13.03 -2.35
CA GLU A 339 0.62 13.09 -2.15
C GLU A 339 1.27 11.71 -1.93
N GLN A 340 0.53 10.73 -1.42
CA GLN A 340 1.04 9.37 -1.26
C GLN A 340 1.13 8.64 -2.61
N ILE A 341 0.26 8.98 -3.57
CA ILE A 341 0.35 8.46 -4.94
C ILE A 341 1.56 9.07 -5.64
N VAL A 342 1.75 10.38 -5.48
CA VAL A 342 2.84 11.12 -6.12
C VAL A 342 4.19 10.74 -5.51
N ASN A 343 4.29 10.62 -4.18
CA ASN A 343 5.57 10.36 -3.53
C ASN A 343 5.42 9.45 -2.31
N PHE A 344 5.38 8.18 -2.57
CA PHE A 344 5.18 7.14 -1.56
C PHE A 344 6.28 7.11 -0.47
N LYS A 345 7.50 7.49 -0.82
CA LYS A 345 8.66 7.43 0.08
C LYS A 345 8.60 8.48 1.21
N TYR A 346 8.06 9.66 0.91
CA TYR A 346 8.07 10.83 1.82
C TYR A 346 6.71 11.10 2.47
N VAL A 347 5.91 10.06 2.66
CA VAL A 347 4.63 10.15 3.38
C VAL A 347 4.84 10.59 4.82
N LYS A 348 4.08 11.59 5.27
CA LYS A 348 4.16 12.20 6.62
C LYS A 348 2.89 11.89 7.43
N PRO A 349 2.87 12.12 8.74
CA PRO A 349 1.68 11.97 9.58
C PRO A 349 0.41 12.62 9.03
N VAL A 350 0.53 13.75 8.34
CA VAL A 350 -0.59 14.44 7.68
C VAL A 350 -1.28 13.60 6.59
N SER A 351 -0.61 12.63 6.02
CA SER A 351 -1.22 11.70 5.05
C SER A 351 -2.14 10.68 5.72
N ASP A 352 -1.75 10.18 6.91
CA ASP A 352 -2.64 9.32 7.71
C ASP A 352 -3.88 10.07 8.20
N VAL A 353 -3.77 11.38 8.47
CA VAL A 353 -4.92 12.25 8.79
C VAL A 353 -5.95 12.22 7.66
N TRP A 354 -5.49 12.34 6.41
CA TRP A 354 -6.38 12.26 5.24
C TRP A 354 -7.03 10.87 5.13
N SER A 355 -6.23 9.80 5.24
CA SER A 355 -6.72 8.41 5.14
C SER A 355 -7.72 8.08 6.27
N PHE A 356 -7.49 8.61 7.47
CA PHE A 356 -8.40 8.47 8.59
C PHE A 356 -9.74 9.21 8.34
N ALA A 357 -9.68 10.44 7.83
CA ALA A 357 -10.88 11.18 7.46
C ALA A 357 -11.66 10.50 6.32
N ALA A 358 -10.95 9.96 5.32
CA ALA A 358 -11.57 9.16 4.26
C ALA A 358 -12.24 7.89 4.80
N THR A 359 -11.65 7.28 5.82
CA THR A 359 -12.23 6.15 6.56
C THR A 359 -13.53 6.55 7.26
N LEU A 360 -13.53 7.66 8.02
CA LEU A 360 -14.75 8.19 8.66
C LEU A 360 -15.82 8.53 7.63
N TYR A 361 -15.43 9.22 6.57
CA TYR A 361 -16.33 9.59 5.47
C TYR A 361 -17.04 8.37 4.90
N HIS A 362 -16.27 7.32 4.59
CA HIS A 362 -16.81 6.08 4.03
C HIS A 362 -17.74 5.37 5.00
N LEU A 363 -17.32 5.21 6.25
CA LEU A 363 -18.13 4.52 7.27
C LEU A 363 -19.44 5.25 7.59
N LEU A 364 -19.46 6.59 7.52
CA LEU A 364 -20.64 7.41 7.75
C LEU A 364 -21.60 7.44 6.57
N THR A 365 -21.09 7.45 5.33
CA THR A 365 -21.88 7.72 4.12
C THR A 365 -22.08 6.52 3.21
N GLY A 366 -21.31 5.44 3.39
CA GLY A 366 -21.21 4.32 2.44
C GLY A 366 -20.55 4.72 1.10
N LYS A 367 -20.00 5.95 1.00
CA LYS A 367 -19.36 6.48 -0.21
C LYS A 367 -17.91 6.87 0.08
N PHE A 368 -17.07 6.95 -0.96
CA PHE A 368 -15.71 7.47 -0.85
C PHE A 368 -15.69 9.00 -1.01
N PRO A 369 -14.66 9.72 -0.54
CA PRO A 369 -14.56 11.16 -0.68
C PRO A 369 -14.67 11.66 -2.12
N TYR A 370 -14.13 10.91 -3.07
CA TYR A 370 -14.27 11.19 -4.50
C TYR A 370 -15.49 10.51 -5.13
N ARG A 371 -15.89 10.98 -6.31
CA ARG A 371 -16.88 10.31 -7.17
C ARG A 371 -16.13 9.37 -8.13
N PHE A 372 -15.91 8.13 -7.69
CA PHE A 372 -15.26 7.15 -8.54
C PHE A 372 -16.22 6.66 -9.62
N ASP A 373 -15.80 6.84 -10.88
CA ASP A 373 -16.44 6.22 -12.03
C ASP A 373 -15.72 4.90 -12.35
N PRO A 374 -16.43 3.75 -12.42
CA PRO A 374 -15.82 2.46 -12.75
C PRO A 374 -15.06 2.44 -14.08
N LYS A 375 -15.35 3.40 -14.96
CA LYS A 375 -14.72 3.53 -16.27
C LYS A 375 -13.44 4.38 -16.24
N ARG A 376 -13.12 5.08 -15.14
CA ARG A 376 -11.94 5.93 -15.00
C ARG A 376 -10.90 5.29 -14.09
N ASP A 377 -9.64 5.58 -14.35
CA ASP A 377 -8.57 5.18 -13.42
C ASP A 377 -8.75 5.91 -12.08
N PRO A 378 -8.88 5.18 -10.94
CA PRO A 378 -9.04 5.80 -9.63
C PRO A 378 -7.92 6.78 -9.28
N ILE A 379 -6.70 6.55 -9.78
CA ILE A 379 -5.55 7.42 -9.55
C ILE A 379 -5.73 8.75 -10.25
N ASP A 380 -6.19 8.75 -11.51
CA ASP A 380 -6.50 9.98 -12.23
C ASP A 380 -7.52 10.84 -11.46
N ILE A 381 -8.57 10.19 -10.93
CA ILE A 381 -9.59 10.87 -10.13
C ILE A 381 -8.97 11.50 -8.87
N ILE A 382 -8.18 10.74 -8.11
CA ILE A 382 -7.56 11.22 -6.88
C ILE A 382 -6.58 12.37 -7.17
N LEU A 383 -5.82 12.29 -8.25
CA LEU A 383 -4.84 13.31 -8.62
C LEU A 383 -5.46 14.59 -9.17
N ASN A 384 -6.62 14.52 -9.82
CA ASN A 384 -7.17 15.65 -10.57
C ASN A 384 -8.49 16.23 -10.02
N GLU A 385 -9.23 15.49 -9.19
CA GLU A 385 -10.51 15.96 -8.64
C GLU A 385 -10.41 16.45 -7.19
N THR A 386 -11.47 17.06 -6.70
CA THR A 386 -11.60 17.50 -5.30
C THR A 386 -12.55 16.57 -4.55
N PRO A 387 -12.30 16.27 -3.27
CA PRO A 387 -13.25 15.56 -2.43
C PRO A 387 -14.60 16.26 -2.38
N VAL A 388 -15.66 15.46 -2.38
CA VAL A 388 -17.04 15.97 -2.19
C VAL A 388 -17.24 16.28 -0.73
N PRO A 389 -17.72 17.48 -0.35
CA PRO A 389 -18.03 17.81 1.03
C PRO A 389 -18.98 16.77 1.65
N ILE A 390 -18.69 16.34 2.90
CA ILE A 390 -19.43 15.20 3.48
C ILE A 390 -20.92 15.49 3.62
N ARG A 391 -21.31 16.74 3.90
CA ARG A 391 -22.71 17.13 4.05
C ARG A 391 -23.50 17.13 2.74
N ASP A 392 -22.83 17.12 1.58
CA ASP A 392 -23.50 16.91 0.29
C ASP A 392 -24.03 15.47 0.16
N ARG A 393 -23.51 14.54 0.96
CA ARG A 393 -23.93 13.13 0.99
C ARG A 393 -24.65 12.73 2.27
N LEU A 394 -24.40 13.44 3.37
CA LEU A 394 -25.03 13.24 4.67
C LEU A 394 -25.42 14.60 5.27
N PRO A 395 -26.50 15.27 4.77
CA PRO A 395 -26.89 16.61 5.19
C PRO A 395 -27.17 16.75 6.69
N GLY A 396 -27.62 15.67 7.34
CA GLY A 396 -27.93 15.63 8.78
C GLY A 396 -26.71 15.52 9.70
N LEU A 397 -25.48 15.40 9.16
CA LEU A 397 -24.28 15.32 9.98
C LEU A 397 -24.05 16.65 10.71
N ALA A 398 -23.69 16.58 12.00
CA ALA A 398 -23.34 17.76 12.79
C ALA A 398 -22.24 18.57 12.11
N LYS A 399 -22.42 19.88 12.05
CA LYS A 399 -21.53 20.77 11.31
C LYS A 399 -20.09 20.70 11.79
N GLU A 400 -19.88 20.63 13.10
CA GLU A 400 -18.57 20.57 13.73
C GLU A 400 -17.79 19.33 13.30
N LEU A 401 -18.46 18.16 13.21
CA LEU A 401 -17.84 16.92 12.75
C LEU A 401 -17.57 16.98 11.23
N ALA A 402 -18.51 17.53 10.47
CA ALA A 402 -18.36 17.69 9.04
C ALA A 402 -17.16 18.59 8.69
N ASP A 403 -17.04 19.75 9.34
CA ASP A 403 -15.96 20.70 9.13
C ASP A 403 -14.57 20.07 9.42
N VAL A 404 -14.47 19.23 10.46
CA VAL A 404 -13.23 18.51 10.79
C VAL A 404 -12.88 17.47 9.72
N ILE A 405 -13.86 16.71 9.24
CA ILE A 405 -13.66 15.70 8.19
C ILE A 405 -13.24 16.38 6.88
N ASP A 406 -13.99 17.42 6.44
CA ASP A 406 -13.72 18.11 5.18
C ASP A 406 -12.36 18.84 5.21
N LYS A 407 -11.99 19.46 6.35
CA LYS A 407 -10.66 20.04 6.54
C LYS A 407 -9.56 18.99 6.42
N SER A 408 -9.76 17.81 6.99
CA SER A 408 -8.78 16.69 6.92
C SER A 408 -8.63 16.14 5.50
N LEU A 409 -9.67 16.28 4.66
CA LEU A 409 -9.68 15.88 3.25
C LEU A 409 -9.25 17.01 2.29
N ALA A 410 -8.71 18.13 2.78
CA ALA A 410 -8.19 19.19 1.92
C ALA A 410 -7.05 18.65 1.03
N ARG A 411 -7.06 19.02 -0.27
CA ARG A 411 -6.02 18.56 -1.22
C ARG A 411 -4.61 18.96 -0.79
N ASN A 412 -4.45 20.22 -0.37
CA ASN A 412 -3.17 20.71 0.13
C ASN A 412 -2.90 20.14 1.54
N PRO A 413 -1.86 19.33 1.75
CA PRO A 413 -1.53 18.80 3.07
C PRO A 413 -1.33 19.89 4.14
N LYS A 414 -0.84 21.07 3.77
CA LYS A 414 -0.63 22.21 4.69
C LYS A 414 -1.95 22.77 5.26
N SER A 415 -3.08 22.51 4.60
CA SER A 415 -4.40 22.95 5.06
C SER A 415 -5.07 21.97 6.02
N ARG A 416 -4.50 20.78 6.21
CA ARG A 416 -5.00 19.73 7.09
C ARG A 416 -4.48 19.90 8.52
N PHE A 417 -4.93 19.03 9.42
CA PHE A 417 -4.25 18.82 10.72
C PHE A 417 -2.90 18.15 10.47
N PRO A 418 -1.81 18.58 11.13
CA PRO A 418 -0.47 18.09 10.83
C PRO A 418 -0.25 16.61 11.23
N ASP A 419 -0.99 16.13 12.23
CA ASP A 419 -0.90 14.77 12.78
C ASP A 419 -2.22 14.33 13.43
N ALA A 420 -2.26 13.05 13.82
CA ALA A 420 -3.44 12.44 14.45
C ALA A 420 -3.76 13.05 15.83
N GLY A 421 -2.78 13.54 16.59
CA GLY A 421 -3.01 14.17 17.90
C GLY A 421 -3.77 15.49 17.75
N LYS A 422 -3.42 16.31 16.74
CA LYS A 422 -4.14 17.56 16.44
C LYS A 422 -5.53 17.29 15.87
N LEU A 423 -5.71 16.26 15.07
CA LEU A 423 -7.03 15.82 14.61
C LEU A 423 -7.89 15.36 15.79
N LEU A 424 -7.35 14.51 16.68
CA LEU A 424 -8.05 14.00 17.86
C LEU A 424 -8.54 15.13 18.77
N ALA A 425 -7.71 16.15 18.98
CA ALA A 425 -8.06 17.32 19.79
C ALA A 425 -9.17 18.19 19.16
N SER A 426 -9.39 18.07 17.86
CA SER A 426 -10.37 18.87 17.09
C SER A 426 -11.72 18.17 16.90
N LEU A 427 -11.80 16.85 17.17
CA LEU A 427 -13.05 16.11 17.07
C LEU A 427 -13.98 16.46 18.24
N PRO A 428 -15.30 16.58 17.98
CA PRO A 428 -16.28 16.78 19.03
C PRO A 428 -16.25 15.59 20.02
N LYS A 429 -16.18 15.91 21.30
CA LYS A 429 -16.26 14.87 22.35
C LYS A 429 -17.69 14.31 22.41
N PRO A 430 -17.85 13.01 22.66
CA PRO A 430 -19.17 12.44 22.90
C PRO A 430 -19.84 13.24 24.02
N ARG A 431 -21.11 13.60 23.84
CA ARG A 431 -21.91 14.13 24.96
C ARG A 431 -22.03 13.02 25.99
N SER A 432 -21.57 13.30 27.18
CA SER A 432 -21.69 12.44 28.35
C SER A 432 -23.16 12.10 28.67
#